data_52a05dd194ef141305272aba24db9201
#
_entry.id   52a05dd194ef141305272aba24db9201
#
_cell.length_a   1.000
_cell.length_b   1.000
_cell.length_c   1.000
_cell.angle_alpha   90.00
_cell.angle_beta   90.00
_cell.angle_gamma   90.00
#
_symmetry.space_group_name_H-M   'P 1'
#
loop_
_entity.id
_entity.type
_entity.pdbx_description
1 polymer ?
#
loop_
_entity_poly.entity_id
_entity_poly.type
_entity_poly.pdbx_seq_one_letter_code
_entity_poly.pdbx_strand_id
1 'polypeptide(L)'
;MSHFGVDRVTFLESLPKSFYDYREEVDFNDASLLELYSYQRFLINYFNQAAFKDYYKQEAYDPLSFTHNLHKLRLIETEVDNDSVESFLLTRTIRDYLANSNDKKGGQTLYDMYMERIASKDDKFIIKSLFEANKNIETGKRIPNEKLINIDSDTLNFDEIINRPSFIFFWSSSRKSHAIRAQKLARSLQKKYPEYTYIAINVNDTFEHWQKTIARYNFDVSKQYYFTDKFDELSKDLALNSLLKTFIVDRNGIIINAHANIFSSNFENELLQGLNR
;
A
#
# COMPACT_ATOMS: atom_id res chain seq x y z
N MET A 1 12.67 12.66 -6.63
CA MET A 1 13.71 13.73 -6.53
C MET A 1 14.32 13.65 -5.15
N SER A 2 15.65 13.61 -5.04
CA SER A 2 16.36 13.60 -3.76
C SER A 2 16.12 14.94 -3.06
N HIS A 3 16.13 14.95 -1.72
CA HIS A 3 15.93 16.16 -0.90
C HIS A 3 17.00 17.25 -1.15
N PHE A 4 18.06 16.93 -1.89
CA PHE A 4 19.21 17.78 -2.14
C PHE A 4 19.50 18.07 -3.62
N GLY A 5 18.58 17.79 -4.53
CA GLY A 5 18.78 18.06 -5.98
C GLY A 5 19.79 17.14 -6.69
N VAL A 6 20.36 16.17 -5.97
CA VAL A 6 21.28 15.16 -6.51
C VAL A 6 20.49 13.88 -6.72
N ASP A 7 20.68 13.20 -7.87
CA ASP A 7 20.05 11.91 -8.07
C ASP A 7 20.64 10.85 -7.11
N ARG A 8 19.88 9.79 -6.88
CA ARG A 8 20.24 8.78 -5.85
C ARG A 8 21.51 8.02 -6.19
N VAL A 9 21.79 7.80 -7.47
CA VAL A 9 23.00 7.11 -7.93
C VAL A 9 24.23 7.96 -7.66
N THR A 10 24.22 9.21 -8.11
CA THR A 10 25.30 10.17 -7.85
C THR A 10 25.54 10.36 -6.36
N PHE A 11 24.49 10.40 -5.54
CA PHE A 11 24.61 10.46 -4.10
C PHE A 11 25.34 9.23 -3.52
N LEU A 12 24.91 8.01 -3.90
CA LEU A 12 25.53 6.77 -3.43
C LEU A 12 27.01 6.66 -3.86
N GLU A 13 27.35 7.08 -5.07
CA GLU A 13 28.73 7.08 -5.58
C GLU A 13 29.62 8.12 -4.88
N SER A 14 29.04 9.20 -4.35
CA SER A 14 29.76 10.25 -3.62
C SER A 14 30.10 9.87 -2.18
N LEU A 15 29.47 8.83 -1.62
CA LEU A 15 29.69 8.43 -0.23
C LEU A 15 31.08 7.77 -0.06
N PRO A 16 31.84 8.15 0.97
CA PRO A 16 33.11 7.49 1.27
C PRO A 16 32.86 6.00 1.62
N LYS A 17 33.81 5.13 1.32
CA LYS A 17 33.70 3.69 1.66
C LYS A 17 33.41 3.48 3.14
N SER A 18 34.04 4.25 4.01
CA SER A 18 33.83 4.21 5.47
C SER A 18 32.45 4.64 5.94
N PHE A 19 31.62 5.23 5.07
CA PHE A 19 30.25 5.60 5.44
C PHE A 19 29.39 4.42 5.91
N TYR A 20 29.73 3.23 5.46
CA TYR A 20 29.00 2.01 5.76
C TYR A 20 29.69 1.10 6.80
N ASP A 21 30.86 1.50 7.35
CA ASP A 21 31.63 0.66 8.27
C ASP A 21 30.84 0.31 9.55
N TYR A 22 29.92 1.18 10.00
CA TYR A 22 29.01 0.89 11.12
C TYR A 22 28.17 -0.39 10.93
N ARG A 23 28.04 -0.87 9.70
CA ARG A 23 27.26 -2.08 9.38
C ARG A 23 27.97 -3.35 9.86
N GLU A 24 29.29 -3.31 9.96
CA GLU A 24 30.10 -4.39 10.48
C GLU A 24 29.96 -4.55 12.00
N GLU A 25 29.48 -3.50 12.69
CA GLU A 25 29.27 -3.46 14.13
C GLU A 25 27.82 -3.86 14.54
N VAL A 26 26.91 -3.98 13.59
CA VAL A 26 25.50 -4.27 13.89
C VAL A 26 25.24 -5.76 13.87
N ASP A 27 24.74 -6.30 14.97
CA ASP A 27 24.21 -7.65 15.03
C ASP A 27 22.78 -7.69 14.44
N PHE A 28 22.66 -8.20 13.23
CA PHE A 28 21.36 -8.40 12.58
C PHE A 28 20.56 -9.57 13.16
N ASN A 29 21.16 -10.35 14.06
CA ASN A 29 20.58 -11.57 14.60
C ASN A 29 20.03 -11.42 16.03
N ASP A 30 20.03 -10.21 16.60
CA ASP A 30 19.49 -9.98 17.92
C ASP A 30 17.94 -9.89 17.90
N ALA A 31 17.30 -11.05 18.05
CA ALA A 31 15.84 -11.16 18.10
C ALA A 31 15.21 -10.40 19.29
N SER A 32 15.96 -10.14 20.37
CA SER A 32 15.45 -9.42 21.55
C SER A 32 15.11 -7.96 21.21
N LEU A 33 15.74 -7.38 20.19
CA LEU A 33 15.52 -6.02 19.73
C LEU A 33 14.33 -5.90 18.78
N LEU A 34 13.73 -7.01 18.32
CA LEU A 34 12.58 -6.95 17.38
C LEU A 34 11.34 -6.23 17.95
N GLU A 35 11.21 -6.15 19.28
CA GLU A 35 10.12 -5.36 19.90
C GLU A 35 10.35 -3.85 19.77
N LEU A 36 11.57 -3.41 19.48
CA LEU A 36 11.92 -2.01 19.32
C LEU A 36 11.60 -1.53 17.90
N TYR A 37 10.66 -0.62 17.76
CA TYR A 37 10.30 -0.02 16.48
C TYR A 37 11.50 0.61 15.73
N SER A 38 12.45 1.20 16.48
CA SER A 38 13.68 1.77 15.91
C SER A 38 14.55 0.73 15.23
N TYR A 39 14.70 -0.45 15.85
CA TYR A 39 15.46 -1.56 15.30
C TYR A 39 14.77 -2.17 14.06
N GLN A 40 13.47 -2.43 14.13
CA GLN A 40 12.71 -2.88 12.97
C GLN A 40 12.86 -1.92 11.77
N ARG A 41 12.74 -0.62 12.03
CA ARG A 41 12.89 0.40 10.99
C ARG A 41 14.31 0.48 10.45
N PHE A 42 15.31 0.32 11.32
CA PHE A 42 16.71 0.23 10.93
C PHE A 42 16.93 -0.95 9.97
N LEU A 43 16.52 -2.17 10.34
CA LEU A 43 16.65 -3.36 9.51
C LEU A 43 15.98 -3.17 8.13
N ILE A 44 14.73 -2.70 8.10
CA ILE A 44 13.99 -2.47 6.85
C ILE A 44 14.76 -1.49 5.94
N ASN A 45 15.28 -0.39 6.51
CA ASN A 45 16.02 0.61 5.73
C ASN A 45 17.36 0.08 5.25
N TYR A 46 18.07 -0.68 6.10
CA TYR A 46 19.33 -1.32 5.75
C TYR A 46 19.16 -2.22 4.53
N PHE A 47 18.25 -3.20 4.59
CA PHE A 47 18.03 -4.15 3.50
C PHE A 47 17.49 -3.49 2.22
N ASN A 48 16.69 -2.42 2.32
CA ASN A 48 16.29 -1.64 1.15
C ASN A 48 17.49 -0.94 0.48
N GLN A 49 18.42 -0.40 1.25
CA GLN A 49 19.60 0.27 0.71
C GLN A 49 20.62 -0.73 0.16
N ALA A 50 20.86 -1.84 0.87
CA ALA A 50 21.77 -2.89 0.45
C ALA A 50 21.30 -3.52 -0.86
N ALA A 51 20.02 -3.90 -0.95
CA ALA A 51 19.46 -4.43 -2.18
C ALA A 51 19.60 -3.48 -3.38
N PHE A 52 19.34 -2.18 -3.19
CA PHE A 52 19.51 -1.21 -4.27
C PHE A 52 20.96 -1.09 -4.74
N LYS A 53 21.94 -1.20 -3.83
CA LYS A 53 23.35 -1.16 -4.16
C LYS A 53 23.78 -2.27 -5.13
N ASP A 54 23.08 -3.40 -5.14
CA ASP A 54 23.42 -4.52 -6.02
C ASP A 54 23.03 -4.29 -7.49
N TYR A 55 21.98 -3.49 -7.73
CA TYR A 55 21.42 -3.32 -9.08
C TYR A 55 21.30 -1.85 -9.55
N TYR A 56 21.72 -0.85 -8.74
CA TYR A 56 21.48 0.58 -9.01
C TYR A 56 21.98 1.07 -10.37
N LYS A 57 22.96 0.38 -10.98
CA LYS A 57 23.47 0.67 -12.31
C LYS A 57 22.59 0.12 -13.44
N GLN A 58 21.67 -0.77 -13.14
CA GLN A 58 20.84 -1.46 -14.12
C GLN A 58 19.44 -0.84 -14.18
N GLU A 59 18.87 -0.51 -13.02
CA GLU A 59 17.51 0.00 -12.91
C GLU A 59 17.43 1.16 -11.91
N ALA A 60 16.46 2.06 -12.13
CA ALA A 60 16.13 3.09 -11.17
C ALA A 60 15.56 2.48 -9.87
N TYR A 61 15.75 3.14 -8.74
CA TYR A 61 15.17 2.69 -7.47
C TYR A 61 13.64 2.72 -7.51
N ASP A 62 13.06 1.55 -7.44
CA ASP A 62 11.64 1.35 -7.20
C ASP A 62 11.45 0.29 -6.11
N PRO A 63 11.00 0.68 -4.89
CA PRO A 63 10.79 -0.25 -3.78
C PRO A 63 9.69 -1.27 -4.04
N LEU A 64 8.87 -1.08 -5.09
CA LEU A 64 7.80 -1.99 -5.49
C LEU A 64 8.16 -2.81 -6.72
N SER A 65 9.37 -2.69 -7.27
CA SER A 65 9.81 -3.55 -8.38
C SER A 65 10.10 -4.97 -7.91
N PHE A 66 9.86 -5.94 -8.78
CA PHE A 66 10.22 -7.34 -8.53
C PHE A 66 11.72 -7.50 -8.30
N THR A 67 12.55 -6.86 -9.13
CA THR A 67 14.01 -6.88 -9.02
C THR A 67 14.47 -6.44 -7.63
N HIS A 68 13.96 -5.30 -7.14
CA HIS A 68 14.32 -4.79 -5.81
C HIS A 68 13.99 -5.79 -4.69
N ASN A 69 12.77 -6.30 -4.70
CA ASN A 69 12.30 -7.17 -3.63
C ASN A 69 12.98 -8.55 -3.68
N LEU A 70 13.29 -9.07 -4.88
CA LEU A 70 14.05 -10.32 -5.02
C LEU A 70 15.49 -10.17 -4.48
N HIS A 71 16.20 -9.08 -4.82
CA HIS A 71 17.54 -8.82 -4.26
C HIS A 71 17.49 -8.67 -2.75
N LYS A 72 16.51 -7.93 -2.23
CA LYS A 72 16.33 -7.74 -0.80
C LYS A 72 16.10 -9.07 -0.06
N LEU A 73 15.22 -9.93 -0.57
CA LEU A 73 14.94 -11.23 0.05
C LEU A 73 16.18 -12.13 0.04
N ARG A 74 16.96 -12.15 -1.05
CA ARG A 74 18.22 -12.91 -1.11
C ARG A 74 19.27 -12.41 -0.12
N LEU A 75 19.38 -11.10 0.06
CA LEU A 75 20.29 -10.54 1.06
C LEU A 75 19.87 -10.90 2.49
N ILE A 76 18.56 -10.87 2.79
CA ILE A 76 18.05 -11.33 4.09
C ILE A 76 18.46 -12.79 4.34
N GLU A 77 18.30 -13.67 3.34
CA GLU A 77 18.71 -15.07 3.43
C GLU A 77 20.21 -15.27 3.69
N THR A 78 21.06 -14.37 3.20
CA THR A 78 22.52 -14.52 3.32
C THR A 78 23.13 -13.83 4.52
N GLU A 79 22.47 -12.78 5.05
CA GLU A 79 23.02 -11.96 6.12
C GLU A 79 22.33 -12.19 7.48
N VAL A 80 21.18 -12.88 7.50
CA VAL A 80 20.40 -13.11 8.72
C VAL A 80 20.33 -14.60 9.04
N ASP A 81 20.95 -15.00 10.16
CA ASP A 81 20.97 -16.39 10.62
C ASP A 81 19.88 -16.69 11.67
N ASN A 82 19.30 -15.65 12.29
CA ASN A 82 18.26 -15.81 13.30
C ASN A 82 16.88 -15.96 12.67
N ASP A 83 16.25 -17.13 12.85
CA ASP A 83 14.94 -17.47 12.27
C ASP A 83 13.83 -16.44 12.54
N SER A 84 13.82 -15.80 13.71
CA SER A 84 12.79 -14.83 14.09
C SER A 84 12.99 -13.52 13.34
N VAL A 85 14.23 -13.05 13.20
CA VAL A 85 14.59 -11.83 12.47
C VAL A 85 14.40 -12.06 10.97
N GLU A 86 14.84 -13.19 10.45
CA GLU A 86 14.62 -13.58 9.04
C GLU A 86 13.12 -13.60 8.73
N SER A 87 12.32 -14.35 9.52
CA SER A 87 10.87 -14.45 9.33
C SER A 87 10.19 -13.08 9.36
N PHE A 88 10.56 -12.20 10.29
CA PHE A 88 10.05 -10.83 10.35
C PHE A 88 10.33 -10.07 9.05
N LEU A 89 11.56 -10.10 8.56
CA LEU A 89 11.98 -9.36 7.36
C LEU A 89 11.37 -9.93 6.08
N LEU A 90 11.31 -11.26 5.95
CA LEU A 90 10.65 -11.92 4.81
C LEU A 90 9.16 -11.57 4.78
N THR A 91 8.47 -11.78 5.91
CA THR A 91 7.05 -11.45 6.06
C THR A 91 6.76 -10.00 5.69
N ARG A 92 7.55 -9.08 6.23
CA ARG A 92 7.39 -7.65 5.97
C ARG A 92 7.56 -7.31 4.49
N THR A 93 8.60 -7.86 3.87
CA THR A 93 8.93 -7.59 2.46
C THR A 93 7.86 -8.13 1.53
N ILE A 94 7.44 -9.39 1.70
CA ILE A 94 6.43 -10.03 0.86
C ILE A 94 5.07 -9.34 1.03
N ARG A 95 4.68 -9.05 2.27
CA ARG A 95 3.44 -8.35 2.56
C ARG A 95 3.39 -6.98 1.91
N ASP A 96 4.46 -6.19 2.04
CA ASP A 96 4.50 -4.84 1.47
C ASP A 96 4.48 -4.89 -0.07
N TYR A 97 5.13 -5.87 -0.69
CA TYR A 97 5.07 -6.10 -2.13
C TYR A 97 3.66 -6.50 -2.59
N LEU A 98 3.09 -7.55 -2.03
CA LEU A 98 1.74 -8.04 -2.38
C LEU A 98 0.67 -6.96 -2.18
N ALA A 99 0.83 -6.14 -1.15
CA ALA A 99 -0.15 -5.12 -0.81
C ALA A 99 -0.15 -3.92 -1.78
N ASN A 100 0.99 -3.60 -2.39
CA ASN A 100 1.18 -2.32 -3.09
C ASN A 100 1.65 -2.46 -4.54
N SER A 101 2.09 -3.65 -4.99
CA SER A 101 2.51 -3.89 -6.37
C SER A 101 1.37 -4.42 -7.24
N ASN A 102 1.31 -3.94 -8.50
CA ASN A 102 0.42 -4.48 -9.53
C ASN A 102 1.03 -5.70 -10.27
N ASP A 103 2.26 -6.07 -9.97
CA ASP A 103 2.96 -7.17 -10.64
C ASP A 103 2.53 -8.53 -10.07
N LYS A 104 1.50 -9.10 -10.67
CA LYS A 104 0.95 -10.41 -10.28
C LYS A 104 1.98 -11.55 -10.42
N LYS A 105 2.75 -11.54 -11.50
CA LYS A 105 3.73 -12.61 -11.77
C LYS A 105 4.86 -12.56 -10.75
N GLY A 106 5.37 -11.37 -10.46
CA GLY A 106 6.34 -11.17 -9.39
C GLY A 106 5.78 -11.57 -8.03
N GLY A 107 4.54 -11.16 -7.72
CA GLY A 107 3.85 -11.54 -6.48
C GLY A 107 3.70 -13.05 -6.30
N GLN A 108 3.28 -13.77 -7.34
CA GLN A 108 3.21 -15.23 -7.33
C GLN A 108 4.61 -15.83 -7.11
N THR A 109 5.61 -15.35 -7.84
CA THR A 109 6.99 -15.86 -7.72
C THR A 109 7.54 -15.69 -6.31
N LEU A 110 7.42 -14.50 -5.71
CA LEU A 110 7.89 -14.24 -4.36
C LEU A 110 7.12 -15.07 -3.32
N TYR A 111 5.80 -15.20 -3.48
CA TYR A 111 4.97 -16.04 -2.64
C TYR A 111 5.47 -17.51 -2.66
N ASP A 112 5.64 -18.09 -3.85
CA ASP A 112 6.05 -19.50 -4.00
C ASP A 112 7.48 -19.76 -3.48
N MET A 113 8.40 -18.81 -3.66
CA MET A 113 9.79 -18.95 -3.22
C MET A 113 9.98 -18.88 -1.71
N TYR A 114 9.21 -18.02 -1.04
CA TYR A 114 9.52 -17.65 0.35
C TYR A 114 8.45 -18.05 1.38
N MET A 115 7.28 -18.49 0.95
CA MET A 115 6.20 -18.82 1.86
C MET A 115 6.59 -19.93 2.86
N GLU A 116 7.35 -20.95 2.42
CA GLU A 116 7.79 -22.03 3.29
C GLU A 116 8.87 -21.63 4.30
N ARG A 117 9.61 -20.57 4.02
CA ARG A 117 10.67 -20.04 4.90
C ARG A 117 10.16 -19.19 6.06
N ILE A 118 8.93 -18.70 5.99
CA ILE A 118 8.32 -17.94 7.07
C ILE A 118 8.04 -18.90 8.23
N ALA A 119 8.65 -18.68 9.38
CA ALA A 119 8.52 -19.57 10.53
C ALA A 119 7.14 -19.44 11.22
N SER A 120 6.62 -18.23 11.32
CA SER A 120 5.37 -17.91 12.00
C SER A 120 4.15 -18.40 11.21
N LYS A 121 3.29 -19.21 11.87
CA LYS A 121 2.01 -19.66 11.27
C LYS A 121 1.04 -18.49 11.04
N ASP A 122 1.05 -17.51 11.93
CA ASP A 122 0.18 -16.33 11.82
C ASP A 122 0.61 -15.46 10.65
N ASP A 123 1.92 -15.29 10.44
CA ASP A 123 2.45 -14.55 9.29
C ASP A 123 2.17 -15.28 7.98
N LYS A 124 2.33 -16.61 7.94
CA LYS A 124 1.92 -17.43 6.78
C LYS A 124 0.44 -17.22 6.45
N PHE A 125 -0.42 -17.24 7.47
CA PHE A 125 -1.85 -17.01 7.29
C PHE A 125 -2.15 -15.60 6.75
N ILE A 126 -1.52 -14.56 7.29
CA ILE A 126 -1.67 -13.17 6.83
C ILE A 126 -1.25 -13.03 5.37
N ILE A 127 -0.07 -13.54 5.00
CA ILE A 127 0.43 -13.45 3.62
C ILE A 127 -0.47 -14.23 2.66
N LYS A 128 -0.89 -15.45 3.03
CA LYS A 128 -1.81 -16.24 2.22
C LYS A 128 -3.13 -15.53 2.01
N SER A 129 -3.72 -14.99 3.07
CA SER A 129 -4.98 -14.24 2.99
C SER A 129 -4.85 -13.00 2.08
N LEU A 130 -3.75 -12.26 2.18
CA LEU A 130 -3.48 -11.12 1.33
C LEU A 130 -3.27 -11.52 -0.14
N PHE A 131 -2.55 -12.61 -0.37
CA PHE A 131 -2.33 -13.15 -1.71
C PHE A 131 -3.64 -13.58 -2.38
N GLU A 132 -4.52 -14.29 -1.66
CA GLU A 132 -5.84 -14.67 -2.17
C GLU A 132 -6.75 -13.45 -2.38
N ALA A 133 -6.76 -12.48 -1.45
CA ALA A 133 -7.52 -11.26 -1.60
C ALA A 133 -7.10 -10.45 -2.85
N ASN A 134 -5.81 -10.40 -3.17
CA ASN A 134 -5.33 -9.73 -4.38
C ASN A 134 -5.87 -10.35 -5.66
N LYS A 135 -6.19 -11.65 -5.67
CA LYS A 135 -6.84 -12.30 -6.82
C LYS A 135 -8.23 -11.74 -7.09
N ASN A 136 -8.95 -11.26 -6.04
CA ASN A 136 -10.29 -10.71 -6.18
C ASN A 136 -10.29 -9.30 -6.79
N ILE A 137 -9.20 -8.55 -6.60
CA ILE A 137 -9.07 -7.14 -7.01
C ILE A 137 -8.17 -6.94 -8.24
N GLU A 138 -8.01 -7.95 -9.05
CA GLU A 138 -7.21 -7.86 -10.27
C GLU A 138 -7.81 -6.87 -11.28
N THR A 139 -6.94 -6.17 -12.01
CA THR A 139 -7.34 -5.34 -13.15
C THR A 139 -8.21 -6.13 -14.13
N GLY A 140 -9.32 -5.55 -14.54
CA GLY A 140 -10.31 -6.18 -15.40
C GLY A 140 -11.39 -6.99 -14.66
N LYS A 141 -11.23 -7.25 -13.36
CA LYS A 141 -12.32 -7.81 -12.53
C LYS A 141 -13.25 -6.71 -12.03
N ARG A 142 -14.46 -7.06 -11.69
CA ARG A 142 -15.37 -6.18 -10.98
C ARG A 142 -14.91 -6.03 -9.53
N ILE A 143 -14.99 -4.82 -8.99
CA ILE A 143 -14.70 -4.58 -7.57
C ILE A 143 -15.67 -5.41 -6.70
N PRO A 144 -15.20 -6.09 -5.64
CA PRO A 144 -16.07 -6.78 -4.69
C PRO A 144 -17.19 -5.87 -4.19
N ASN A 145 -18.43 -6.40 -4.18
CA ASN A 145 -19.63 -5.58 -3.96
C ASN A 145 -19.93 -5.42 -2.47
N GLU A 146 -19.16 -4.57 -1.80
CA GLU A 146 -19.28 -4.30 -0.37
C GLU A 146 -20.51 -3.45 -0.02
N LYS A 147 -21.05 -3.69 1.18
CA LYS A 147 -22.15 -2.89 1.74
C LYS A 147 -21.60 -1.66 2.47
N LEU A 148 -22.15 -0.53 2.14
CA LEU A 148 -21.77 0.77 2.67
C LEU A 148 -23.02 1.51 3.18
N ILE A 149 -22.84 2.40 4.15
CA ILE A 149 -23.92 3.25 4.65
C ILE A 149 -23.65 4.70 4.23
N ASN A 150 -24.67 5.37 3.69
CA ASN A 150 -24.61 6.80 3.38
C ASN A 150 -24.94 7.68 4.61
N ILE A 151 -24.94 9.00 4.44
CA ILE A 151 -25.22 9.95 5.53
C ILE A 151 -26.66 9.87 6.04
N ASP A 152 -27.58 9.40 5.21
CA ASP A 152 -29.01 9.26 5.51
C ASP A 152 -29.33 7.89 6.15
N SER A 153 -28.31 7.10 6.44
CA SER A 153 -28.39 5.74 7.01
C SER A 153 -28.94 4.67 6.04
N ASP A 154 -28.96 4.96 4.74
CA ASP A 154 -29.31 3.93 3.75
C ASP A 154 -28.13 3.01 3.52
N THR A 155 -28.42 1.72 3.38
CA THR A 155 -27.43 0.70 3.00
C THR A 155 -27.39 0.61 1.48
N LEU A 156 -26.23 0.83 0.89
CA LEU A 156 -25.95 0.80 -0.53
C LEU A 156 -24.78 -0.12 -0.83
N ASN A 157 -24.71 -0.64 -2.05
CA ASN A 157 -23.59 -1.44 -2.54
C ASN A 157 -22.75 -0.63 -3.55
N PHE A 158 -21.54 -1.09 -3.85
CA PHE A 158 -20.72 -0.46 -4.90
C PHE A 158 -21.47 -0.40 -6.25
N ASP A 159 -22.24 -1.42 -6.59
CA ASP A 159 -23.03 -1.46 -7.83
C ASP A 159 -24.08 -0.35 -7.94
N GLU A 160 -24.56 0.17 -6.81
CA GLU A 160 -25.57 1.24 -6.75
C GLU A 160 -24.92 2.64 -6.77
N ILE A 161 -23.67 2.76 -6.29
CA ILE A 161 -22.99 4.06 -6.17
C ILE A 161 -22.02 4.33 -7.32
N ILE A 162 -21.49 3.28 -7.98
CA ILE A 162 -20.58 3.43 -9.13
C ILE A 162 -21.41 3.49 -10.42
N ASN A 163 -21.63 4.69 -10.93
CA ASN A 163 -22.36 4.94 -12.18
C ASN A 163 -21.54 5.74 -13.22
N ARG A 164 -20.29 6.04 -12.90
CA ARG A 164 -19.31 6.74 -13.74
C ARG A 164 -17.89 6.34 -13.32
N PRO A 165 -16.86 6.61 -14.15
CA PRO A 165 -15.48 6.38 -13.74
C PRO A 165 -15.21 6.99 -12.37
N SER A 166 -14.61 6.21 -11.47
CA SER A 166 -14.48 6.60 -10.05
C SER A 166 -13.10 6.26 -9.51
N PHE A 167 -12.61 7.07 -8.58
CA PHE A 167 -11.53 6.66 -7.70
C PHE A 167 -12.03 6.58 -6.26
N ILE A 168 -11.69 5.46 -5.61
CA ILE A 168 -12.21 5.09 -4.30
C ILE A 168 -11.04 5.10 -3.32
N PHE A 169 -11.13 5.92 -2.27
CA PHE A 169 -10.10 5.97 -1.24
C PHE A 169 -10.69 5.79 0.16
N PHE A 170 -9.84 5.38 1.08
CA PHE A 170 -10.22 5.05 2.45
C PHE A 170 -9.67 6.08 3.42
N TRP A 171 -10.42 6.34 4.48
CA TRP A 171 -10.02 7.28 5.53
C TRP A 171 -10.59 6.90 6.90
N SER A 172 -9.98 7.41 7.97
CA SER A 172 -10.47 7.26 9.34
C SER A 172 -10.29 8.57 10.09
N SER A 173 -11.19 8.86 11.00
CA SER A 173 -11.15 10.06 11.87
C SER A 173 -9.93 10.05 12.80
N SER A 174 -9.41 8.86 13.16
CA SER A 174 -8.17 8.70 13.93
C SER A 174 -6.93 9.19 13.17
N ARG A 175 -6.98 9.21 11.83
CA ARG A 175 -5.91 9.70 10.94
C ARG A 175 -6.25 11.05 10.32
N LYS A 176 -6.56 12.01 11.17
CA LYS A 176 -7.09 13.35 10.79
C LYS A 176 -6.33 14.04 9.65
N SER A 177 -5.00 14.12 9.73
CA SER A 177 -4.19 14.77 8.69
C SER A 177 -4.31 14.07 7.34
N HIS A 178 -4.36 12.74 7.34
CA HIS A 178 -4.59 11.93 6.14
C HIS A 178 -5.98 12.22 5.56
N ALA A 179 -7.03 12.15 6.38
CA ALA A 179 -8.41 12.39 5.95
C ALA A 179 -8.58 13.76 5.28
N ILE A 180 -8.13 14.84 5.93
CA ILE A 180 -8.24 16.21 5.40
C ILE A 180 -7.47 16.35 4.07
N ARG A 181 -6.25 15.82 3.98
CA ARG A 181 -5.44 15.88 2.75
C ARG A 181 -6.06 15.10 1.61
N ALA A 182 -6.55 13.87 1.87
CA ALA A 182 -7.21 13.04 0.86
C ALA A 182 -8.45 13.70 0.31
N GLN A 183 -9.33 14.22 1.15
CA GLN A 183 -10.55 14.93 0.75
C GLN A 183 -10.25 16.19 -0.08
N LYS A 184 -9.25 16.99 0.34
CA LYS A 184 -8.84 18.18 -0.41
C LYS A 184 -8.31 17.82 -1.80
N LEU A 185 -7.47 16.79 -1.87
CA LEU A 185 -6.89 16.33 -3.12
C LEU A 185 -7.96 15.73 -4.04
N ALA A 186 -8.86 14.90 -3.51
CA ALA A 186 -9.96 14.33 -4.27
C ALA A 186 -10.85 15.38 -4.91
N ARG A 187 -11.21 16.44 -4.18
CA ARG A 187 -11.98 17.59 -4.73
C ARG A 187 -11.21 18.32 -5.85
N SER A 188 -9.89 18.49 -5.68
CA SER A 188 -9.05 19.12 -6.70
C SER A 188 -8.96 18.27 -7.95
N LEU A 189 -8.76 16.95 -7.80
CA LEU A 189 -8.70 16.01 -8.91
C LEU A 189 -10.04 15.92 -9.66
N GLN A 190 -11.17 15.90 -8.96
CA GLN A 190 -12.48 15.90 -9.61
C GLN A 190 -12.75 17.17 -10.42
N LYS A 191 -12.26 18.32 -9.96
CA LYS A 191 -12.35 19.58 -10.74
C LYS A 191 -11.49 19.55 -12.00
N LYS A 192 -10.32 18.91 -11.92
CA LYS A 192 -9.37 18.81 -13.03
C LYS A 192 -9.77 17.72 -14.03
N TYR A 193 -10.38 16.63 -13.55
CA TYR A 193 -10.83 15.48 -14.32
C TYR A 193 -12.33 15.25 -14.05
N PRO A 194 -13.22 16.07 -14.66
CA PRO A 194 -14.67 16.03 -14.37
C PRO A 194 -15.35 14.73 -14.84
N GLU A 195 -14.69 13.91 -15.66
CA GLU A 195 -15.14 12.58 -16.05
C GLU A 195 -15.19 11.61 -14.87
N TYR A 196 -14.29 11.82 -13.89
CA TYR A 196 -14.25 11.03 -12.66
C TYR A 196 -15.15 11.60 -11.57
N THR A 197 -15.65 10.73 -10.73
CA THR A 197 -16.09 11.09 -9.38
C THR A 197 -15.17 10.43 -8.35
N TYR A 198 -15.28 10.85 -7.07
CA TYR A 198 -14.62 10.11 -6.01
C TYR A 198 -15.64 9.52 -5.05
N ILE A 199 -15.25 8.40 -4.42
CA ILE A 199 -15.98 7.72 -3.36
C ILE A 199 -15.03 7.64 -2.16
N ALA A 200 -15.42 8.23 -1.04
CA ALA A 200 -14.61 8.31 0.15
C ALA A 200 -15.22 7.40 1.24
N ILE A 201 -14.54 6.32 1.55
CA ILE A 201 -15.02 5.29 2.48
C ILE A 201 -14.34 5.48 3.83
N ASN A 202 -15.14 5.72 4.86
CA ASN A 202 -14.67 5.74 6.24
C ASN A 202 -14.59 4.31 6.80
N VAL A 203 -13.50 4.03 7.50
CA VAL A 203 -13.23 2.74 8.14
C VAL A 203 -12.71 2.93 9.56
N ASN A 204 -12.95 1.94 10.43
CA ASN A 204 -12.46 1.94 11.82
C ASN A 204 -12.96 3.12 12.68
N ASP A 205 -14.17 3.60 12.44
CA ASP A 205 -14.82 4.64 13.24
C ASP A 205 -16.16 4.12 13.78
N THR A 206 -16.80 4.89 14.64
CA THR A 206 -18.23 4.75 14.90
C THR A 206 -19.01 5.64 13.93
N PHE A 207 -20.23 5.23 13.59
CA PHE A 207 -21.10 5.99 12.69
C PHE A 207 -21.30 7.44 13.16
N GLU A 208 -21.54 7.65 14.44
CA GLU A 208 -21.70 8.99 15.04
C GLU A 208 -20.42 9.83 14.90
N HIS A 209 -19.23 9.22 15.13
CA HIS A 209 -17.96 9.93 15.02
C HIS A 209 -17.65 10.29 13.57
N TRP A 210 -17.97 9.41 12.60
CA TRP A 210 -17.88 9.66 11.19
C TRP A 210 -18.75 10.86 10.76
N GLN A 211 -20.04 10.87 11.16
CA GLN A 211 -20.95 12.00 10.86
C GLN A 211 -20.44 13.34 11.43
N LYS A 212 -20.00 13.34 12.70
CA LYS A 212 -19.41 14.53 13.35
C LYS A 212 -18.16 15.01 12.61
N THR A 213 -17.34 14.10 12.11
CA THR A 213 -16.12 14.44 11.37
C THR A 213 -16.44 15.07 10.01
N ILE A 214 -17.39 14.52 9.27
CA ILE A 214 -17.88 15.09 8.00
C ILE A 214 -18.37 16.52 8.21
N ALA A 215 -19.25 16.74 9.19
CA ALA A 215 -19.78 18.04 9.50
C ALA A 215 -18.70 19.05 9.92
N ARG A 216 -17.78 18.62 10.80
CA ARG A 216 -16.69 19.45 11.33
C ARG A 216 -15.75 19.97 10.25
N TYR A 217 -15.40 19.14 9.27
CA TYR A 217 -14.44 19.47 8.21
C TYR A 217 -15.10 19.82 6.88
N ASN A 218 -16.42 19.91 6.87
CA ASN A 218 -17.22 20.24 5.69
C ASN A 218 -16.85 19.34 4.49
N PHE A 219 -16.81 18.02 4.72
CA PHE A 219 -16.63 17.06 3.64
C PHE A 219 -17.90 16.99 2.79
N ASP A 220 -17.75 16.71 1.50
CA ASP A 220 -18.90 16.57 0.60
C ASP A 220 -19.68 15.30 0.95
N VAL A 221 -20.85 15.47 1.59
CA VAL A 221 -21.68 14.37 2.11
C VAL A 221 -22.11 13.39 1.03
N SER A 222 -22.32 13.87 -0.20
CA SER A 222 -22.74 13.03 -1.33
C SER A 222 -21.67 12.05 -1.81
N LYS A 223 -20.45 12.16 -1.28
CA LYS A 223 -19.29 11.35 -1.62
C LYS A 223 -18.80 10.50 -0.46
N GLN A 224 -19.46 10.60 0.70
CA GLN A 224 -19.01 9.94 1.93
C GLN A 224 -19.84 8.70 2.20
N TYR A 225 -19.16 7.62 2.44
CA TYR A 225 -19.75 6.35 2.83
C TYR A 225 -19.05 5.79 4.06
N TYR A 226 -19.79 5.04 4.84
CA TYR A 226 -19.32 4.39 6.07
C TYR A 226 -19.34 2.88 5.88
N PHE A 227 -18.25 2.24 6.26
CA PHE A 227 -18.15 0.79 6.28
C PHE A 227 -18.38 0.26 7.69
N THR A 228 -19.37 -0.64 7.85
CA THR A 228 -19.84 -1.10 9.16
C THR A 228 -18.99 -2.20 9.77
N ASP A 229 -18.38 -3.02 8.93
CA ASP A 229 -17.62 -4.17 9.37
C ASP A 229 -16.22 -3.77 9.84
N LYS A 230 -15.53 -4.71 10.47
CA LYS A 230 -14.15 -4.46 10.89
C LYS A 230 -13.25 -4.32 9.68
N PHE A 231 -12.21 -3.50 9.81
CA PHE A 231 -11.18 -3.30 8.79
C PHE A 231 -10.61 -4.63 8.25
N ASP A 232 -10.56 -5.66 9.09
CA ASP A 232 -10.09 -6.99 8.71
C ASP A 232 -10.95 -7.68 7.65
N GLU A 233 -12.25 -7.37 7.57
CA GLU A 233 -13.13 -7.90 6.50
C GLU A 233 -12.80 -7.24 5.15
N LEU A 234 -12.65 -5.90 5.12
CA LEU A 234 -12.17 -5.20 3.92
C LEU A 234 -10.77 -5.67 3.48
N SER A 235 -9.94 -6.09 4.43
CA SER A 235 -8.63 -6.65 4.11
C SER A 235 -8.73 -7.96 3.36
N LYS A 236 -9.79 -8.76 3.61
CA LYS A 236 -10.00 -10.04 2.92
C LYS A 236 -10.54 -9.86 1.50
N ASP A 237 -11.45 -8.91 1.29
CA ASP A 237 -12.15 -8.76 0.02
C ASP A 237 -11.47 -7.74 -0.90
N LEU A 238 -10.99 -6.63 -0.35
CA LEU A 238 -10.34 -5.54 -1.08
C LEU A 238 -8.81 -5.52 -0.93
N ALA A 239 -8.21 -6.53 -0.29
CA ALA A 239 -6.79 -6.55 0.05
C ALA A 239 -6.33 -5.22 0.68
N LEU A 240 -7.18 -4.62 1.52
CA LEU A 240 -6.94 -3.32 2.12
C LEU A 240 -6.03 -3.48 3.33
N ASN A 241 -4.78 -3.08 3.19
CA ASN A 241 -3.76 -3.15 4.25
C ASN A 241 -3.36 -1.77 4.78
N SER A 242 -3.77 -0.71 4.11
CA SER A 242 -3.44 0.66 4.48
C SER A 242 -4.47 1.65 3.90
N LEU A 243 -4.64 2.80 4.58
CA LEU A 243 -5.50 3.89 4.10
C LEU A 243 -4.92 4.61 2.87
N LEU A 244 -3.69 4.30 2.45
CA LEU A 244 -3.08 4.89 1.26
C LEU A 244 -3.59 4.26 -0.03
N LYS A 245 -4.14 3.05 0.05
CA LYS A 245 -4.67 2.33 -1.10
C LYS A 245 -5.84 3.09 -1.73
N THR A 246 -5.83 3.18 -3.03
CA THR A 246 -6.88 3.83 -3.82
C THR A 246 -7.22 2.92 -5.00
N PHE A 247 -8.50 2.70 -5.25
CA PHE A 247 -8.96 1.98 -6.45
C PHE A 247 -9.32 2.98 -7.53
N ILE A 248 -8.98 2.68 -8.77
CA ILE A 248 -9.50 3.35 -9.95
C ILE A 248 -10.37 2.33 -10.67
N VAL A 249 -11.64 2.68 -10.90
CA VAL A 249 -12.63 1.81 -11.55
C VAL A 249 -13.33 2.55 -12.70
N ASP A 250 -13.79 1.79 -13.69
CA ASP A 250 -14.65 2.33 -14.74
C ASP A 250 -16.11 2.53 -14.25
N ARG A 251 -16.99 2.99 -15.14
CA ARG A 251 -18.42 3.22 -14.86
C ARG A 251 -19.23 1.95 -14.50
N ASN A 252 -18.68 0.77 -14.78
CA ASN A 252 -19.29 -0.53 -14.49
C ASN A 252 -18.68 -1.19 -13.24
N GLY A 253 -17.81 -0.49 -12.53
CA GLY A 253 -17.09 -1.01 -11.38
C GLY A 253 -15.96 -1.98 -11.75
N ILE A 254 -15.50 -1.98 -13.02
CA ILE A 254 -14.36 -2.79 -13.43
C ILE A 254 -13.08 -2.11 -12.98
N ILE A 255 -12.23 -2.83 -12.29
CA ILE A 255 -10.98 -2.35 -11.73
C ILE A 255 -10.00 -2.03 -12.86
N ILE A 256 -9.55 -0.79 -12.91
CA ILE A 256 -8.47 -0.30 -13.77
C ILE A 256 -7.14 -0.42 -13.04
N ASN A 257 -7.09 0.03 -11.78
CA ASN A 257 -5.95 -0.10 -10.90
C ASN A 257 -6.44 -0.23 -9.44
N ALA A 258 -6.08 -1.32 -8.76
CA ALA A 258 -6.41 -1.55 -7.36
C ALA A 258 -5.30 -1.14 -6.38
N HIS A 259 -4.14 -0.73 -6.87
CA HIS A 259 -2.96 -0.40 -6.06
C HIS A 259 -2.50 1.05 -6.27
N ALA A 260 -3.39 1.90 -6.75
CA ALA A 260 -3.13 3.33 -6.85
C ALA A 260 -2.98 3.97 -5.46
N ASN A 261 -2.35 5.13 -5.42
CA ASN A 261 -2.25 5.94 -4.21
C ASN A 261 -2.53 7.40 -4.57
N ILE A 262 -3.62 7.94 -4.04
CA ILE A 262 -4.05 9.33 -4.33
C ILE A 262 -2.97 10.37 -4.03
N PHE A 263 -2.00 10.07 -3.16
CA PHE A 263 -0.88 10.96 -2.83
C PHE A 263 0.35 10.76 -3.72
N SER A 264 0.34 9.78 -4.62
CA SER A 264 1.43 9.55 -5.56
C SER A 264 1.51 10.68 -6.59
N SER A 265 2.73 11.08 -6.94
CA SER A 265 2.96 12.02 -8.05
C SER A 265 2.52 11.46 -9.41
N ASN A 266 2.37 10.13 -9.50
CA ASN A 266 1.92 9.45 -10.72
C ASN A 266 0.40 9.26 -10.81
N PHE A 267 -0.35 9.59 -9.74
CA PHE A 267 -1.79 9.29 -9.68
C PHE A 267 -2.60 9.95 -10.80
N GLU A 268 -2.25 11.18 -11.19
CA GLU A 268 -2.91 11.86 -12.32
C GLU A 268 -2.68 11.13 -13.65
N ASN A 269 -1.47 10.60 -13.89
CA ASN A 269 -1.20 9.80 -15.10
C ASN A 269 -2.03 8.51 -15.10
N GLU A 270 -2.21 7.88 -13.94
CA GLU A 270 -3.05 6.68 -13.80
C GLU A 270 -4.52 6.97 -14.10
N LEU A 271 -5.05 8.14 -13.68
CA LEU A 271 -6.40 8.58 -14.06
C LEU A 271 -6.52 8.78 -15.57
N LEU A 272 -5.56 9.46 -16.20
CA LEU A 272 -5.56 9.68 -17.66
C LEU A 272 -5.48 8.38 -18.46
N GLN A 273 -4.67 7.42 -18.01
CA GLN A 273 -4.59 6.09 -18.62
C GLN A 273 -5.92 5.33 -18.50
N GLY A 274 -6.63 5.54 -17.40
CA GLY A 274 -7.95 4.93 -17.18
C GLY A 274 -9.05 5.46 -18.11
N LEU A 275 -8.98 6.73 -18.54
CA LEU A 275 -9.94 7.30 -19.49
C LEU A 275 -9.71 6.84 -20.94
N ASN A 276 -8.52 6.36 -21.25
CA ASN A 276 -8.15 5.93 -22.61
C ASN A 276 -8.40 4.42 -22.87
N ARG A 277 -9.02 3.74 -21.90
CA ARG A 277 -9.42 2.34 -22.02
C ARG A 277 -10.92 2.22 -22.27
#